data_f534c035214ef610782d3366f79f5a2c
#
_entry.id   f534c035214ef610782d3366f79f5a2c
#
_cell.length_a   1.000
_cell.length_b   1.000
_cell.length_c   1.000
_cell.angle_alpha   90.00
_cell.angle_beta   90.00
_cell.angle_gamma   90.00
#
_symmetry.space_group_name_H-M   'P 1'
#
loop_
_entity.id
_entity.type
_entity.pdbx_description
1 polymer ?
#
loop_
_entity_poly.entity_id
_entity_poly.type
_entity_poly.pdbx_seq_one_letter_code
_entity_poly.pdbx_strand_id
1 'polypeptide(L)'
;MLLRLSNLGRRPVLALQRHIGTYPAKFTTGASPARREMHFETLTIETNRSDAPGVAFVTINRPRKRNAMNSKFWGECKEVFDTLGEEGEVRAVVLAGAGKVFTSGLDLSDIGIDLMGGGGGGSEGESVDVARQAFKIKRHVTRMQEAFNAIERIPQPVVAAIHGACIGGGIDLIAACDIRYACAETIFSIKEVDIGLAADLGTLQRLPRVTGNESLLRELAFTGRNFSSVEGQALGLLSSVLPSPAETLARATGLAVEIARKSPVAVAGTKANLLYSRDHSVQDGLNYMTTWNMAALQSEDIGKAVQGAMLKETPTFSKL
;
A
#
# COMPACT_ATOMS: atom_id res chain seq x y z
N MET A 1 63.22 -23.98 -11.30
CA MET A 1 62.88 -24.36 -9.92
C MET A 1 61.36 -24.28 -9.77
N LEU A 2 60.72 -25.45 -9.89
CA LEU A 2 59.25 -25.62 -9.87
C LEU A 2 58.75 -25.47 -8.42
N LEU A 3 57.70 -24.68 -8.21
CA LEU A 3 56.88 -24.74 -7.00
C LEU A 3 55.42 -24.70 -7.37
N ARG A 4 54.74 -25.76 -6.93
CA ARG A 4 53.35 -26.15 -7.11
C ARG A 4 52.37 -25.13 -6.49
N LEU A 5 51.35 -24.78 -7.23
CA LEU A 5 50.10 -24.23 -6.68
C LEU A 5 49.10 -25.38 -6.49
N SER A 6 48.83 -25.67 -5.22
CA SER A 6 47.82 -26.63 -4.81
C SER A 6 46.63 -25.90 -4.17
N ASN A 7 45.46 -26.21 -4.68
CA ASN A 7 44.14 -26.22 -3.99
C ASN A 7 43.72 -25.01 -3.15
N LEU A 8 42.91 -24.13 -3.75
CA LEU A 8 41.90 -23.38 -3.01
C LEU A 8 40.53 -23.96 -3.34
N GLY A 9 39.95 -24.57 -2.33
CA GLY A 9 38.65 -25.27 -2.37
C GLY A 9 37.52 -24.34 -2.77
N ARG A 10 36.72 -24.81 -3.70
CA ARG A 10 35.42 -24.24 -4.04
C ARG A 10 34.48 -24.44 -2.85
N ARG A 11 34.07 -23.36 -2.21
CA ARG A 11 32.93 -23.38 -1.28
C ARG A 11 31.64 -23.40 -2.13
N PRO A 12 30.66 -24.28 -1.82
CA PRO A 12 29.39 -24.24 -2.50
C PRO A 12 28.63 -22.98 -2.08
N VAL A 13 28.18 -22.21 -3.07
CA VAL A 13 27.23 -21.12 -2.88
C VAL A 13 25.89 -21.75 -2.49
N LEU A 14 25.52 -21.65 -1.23
CA LEU A 14 24.17 -21.98 -0.77
C LEU A 14 23.20 -20.97 -1.42
N ALA A 15 22.52 -21.42 -2.48
CA ALA A 15 21.39 -20.71 -3.04
C ALA A 15 20.26 -20.66 -1.99
N LEU A 16 20.03 -19.50 -1.39
CA LEU A 16 18.80 -19.23 -0.68
C LEU A 16 17.66 -19.19 -1.70
N GLN A 17 16.98 -20.33 -1.86
CA GLN A 17 15.66 -20.36 -2.49
C GLN A 17 14.69 -19.61 -1.58
N ARG A 18 14.49 -18.32 -1.83
CA ARG A 18 13.34 -17.59 -1.29
C ARG A 18 12.10 -18.09 -2.04
N HIS A 19 11.12 -18.54 -1.29
CA HIS A 19 9.82 -18.98 -1.76
C HIS A 19 9.19 -17.93 -2.66
N ILE A 20 9.22 -18.18 -3.96
CA ILE A 20 8.26 -17.61 -4.89
C ILE A 20 6.96 -18.37 -4.62
N GLY A 21 6.01 -17.69 -3.97
CA GLY A 21 4.68 -18.25 -3.76
C GLY A 21 4.06 -18.57 -5.12
N THR A 22 3.96 -19.85 -5.43
CA THR A 22 3.22 -20.34 -6.60
C THR A 22 1.74 -20.08 -6.36
N TYR A 23 1.17 -19.13 -7.09
CA TYR A 23 -0.27 -18.98 -7.18
C TYR A 23 -0.82 -20.16 -7.97
N PRO A 24 -1.77 -20.96 -7.41
CA PRO A 24 -2.46 -21.96 -8.20
C PRO A 24 -3.45 -21.24 -9.14
N ALA A 25 -3.11 -21.19 -10.44
CA ALA A 25 -4.07 -20.78 -11.46
C ALA A 25 -5.18 -21.84 -11.55
N LYS A 26 -6.29 -21.62 -10.87
CA LYS A 26 -7.55 -22.32 -11.14
C LYS A 26 -8.32 -21.50 -12.16
N PHE A 27 -8.14 -21.81 -13.45
CA PHE A 27 -9.08 -21.40 -14.47
C PHE A 27 -10.38 -22.22 -14.29
N THR A 28 -11.36 -21.63 -13.62
CA THR A 28 -12.75 -22.10 -13.70
C THR A 28 -13.51 -21.11 -14.58
N THR A 29 -13.83 -21.54 -15.81
CA THR A 29 -14.86 -20.92 -16.62
C THR A 29 -16.21 -21.22 -15.95
N GLY A 30 -16.76 -20.28 -15.24
CA GLY A 30 -18.06 -20.44 -14.59
C GLY A 30 -18.50 -19.10 -13.99
N ALA A 31 -19.71 -18.70 -14.34
CA ALA A 31 -20.59 -17.65 -13.81
C ALA A 31 -19.95 -16.68 -12.80
N SER A 32 -20.00 -15.38 -13.12
CA SER A 32 -19.67 -14.30 -12.18
C SER A 32 -20.26 -14.64 -10.80
N PRO A 33 -19.45 -14.79 -9.74
CA PRO A 33 -20.00 -15.01 -8.42
C PRO A 33 -20.90 -13.82 -8.09
N ALA A 34 -22.10 -14.11 -7.59
CA ALA A 34 -23.01 -13.10 -7.06
C ALA A 34 -22.20 -12.17 -6.15
N ARG A 35 -22.29 -10.84 -6.41
CA ARG A 35 -21.62 -9.81 -5.61
C ARG A 35 -21.88 -10.09 -4.14
N ARG A 36 -20.84 -10.47 -3.40
CA ARG A 36 -20.89 -10.48 -1.94
C ARG A 36 -21.00 -9.00 -1.53
N GLU A 37 -22.13 -8.58 -1.02
CA GLU A 37 -22.23 -7.31 -0.31
C GLU A 37 -21.29 -7.42 0.89
N MET A 38 -20.12 -6.83 0.78
CA MET A 38 -19.15 -6.77 1.88
C MET A 38 -19.53 -5.60 2.78
N HIS A 39 -20.00 -5.92 3.98
CA HIS A 39 -20.28 -4.92 5.00
C HIS A 39 -19.05 -4.76 5.89
N PHE A 40 -18.39 -3.62 5.76
CA PHE A 40 -17.27 -3.22 6.61
C PHE A 40 -17.73 -2.19 7.65
N GLU A 41 -17.19 -2.28 8.86
CA GLU A 41 -17.52 -1.34 9.93
C GLU A 41 -16.61 -0.11 9.91
N THR A 42 -15.38 -0.26 9.43
CA THR A 42 -14.34 0.78 9.47
C THR A 42 -14.04 1.39 8.11
N LEU A 43 -14.46 0.73 7.05
CA LEU A 43 -14.24 1.14 5.67
C LEU A 43 -15.55 1.15 4.90
N THR A 44 -15.61 1.99 3.87
CA THR A 44 -16.66 1.91 2.84
C THR A 44 -16.01 1.81 1.47
N ILE A 45 -16.66 1.06 0.57
CA ILE A 45 -16.20 0.90 -0.81
C ILE A 45 -17.34 1.36 -1.74
N GLU A 46 -17.00 2.22 -2.68
CA GLU A 46 -17.88 2.63 -3.76
C GLU A 46 -17.19 2.35 -5.09
N THR A 47 -17.85 1.58 -5.97
CA THR A 47 -17.39 1.26 -7.31
C THR A 47 -18.45 1.65 -8.34
N ASN A 48 -18.09 1.69 -9.62
CA ASN A 48 -19.03 1.94 -10.73
C ASN A 48 -19.73 3.31 -10.68
N ARG A 49 -19.06 4.34 -10.21
CA ARG A 49 -19.55 5.71 -10.35
C ARG A 49 -19.52 6.11 -11.82
N SER A 50 -20.60 6.72 -12.29
CA SER A 50 -20.71 7.17 -13.69
C SER A 50 -19.74 8.30 -14.03
N ASP A 51 -19.36 9.13 -13.05
CA ASP A 51 -18.39 10.20 -13.17
C ASP A 51 -16.93 9.74 -13.06
N ALA A 52 -16.70 8.49 -12.61
CA ALA A 52 -15.37 7.91 -12.41
C ALA A 52 -15.34 6.42 -12.82
N PRO A 53 -15.51 6.09 -14.10
CA PRO A 53 -15.56 4.71 -14.57
C PRO A 53 -14.20 4.02 -14.35
N GLY A 54 -14.24 2.79 -13.84
CA GLY A 54 -13.06 1.98 -13.53
C GLY A 54 -12.31 2.40 -12.26
N VAL A 55 -12.86 3.32 -11.47
CA VAL A 55 -12.26 3.76 -10.21
C VAL A 55 -13.05 3.20 -9.02
N ALA A 56 -12.35 2.61 -8.06
CA ALA A 56 -12.89 2.28 -6.74
C ALA A 56 -12.54 3.37 -5.74
N PHE A 57 -13.49 3.73 -4.89
CA PHE A 57 -13.29 4.65 -3.78
C PHE A 57 -13.32 3.86 -2.49
N VAL A 58 -12.22 3.86 -1.75
CA VAL A 58 -12.10 3.28 -0.43
C VAL A 58 -12.04 4.42 0.58
N THR A 59 -12.96 4.46 1.53
CA THR A 59 -13.01 5.53 2.51
C THR A 59 -12.90 4.96 3.92
N ILE A 60 -11.94 5.45 4.71
CA ILE A 60 -11.87 5.16 6.15
C ILE A 60 -13.06 5.82 6.81
N ASN A 61 -13.95 5.05 7.43
CA ASN A 61 -15.26 5.51 7.85
C ASN A 61 -15.55 5.27 9.34
N ARG A 62 -14.74 5.89 10.18
CA ARG A 62 -14.97 6.04 11.63
C ARG A 62 -14.91 7.52 12.05
N PRO A 63 -15.68 8.45 11.43
CA PRO A 63 -15.48 9.90 11.62
C PRO A 63 -15.68 10.37 13.06
N ARG A 64 -16.57 9.73 13.84
CA ARG A 64 -16.77 10.01 15.28
C ARG A 64 -15.55 9.66 16.12
N LYS A 65 -14.66 8.79 15.65
CA LYS A 65 -13.39 8.38 16.26
C LYS A 65 -12.18 8.93 15.49
N ARG A 66 -12.36 10.01 14.71
CA ARG A 66 -11.33 10.61 13.86
C ARG A 66 -10.62 9.59 12.96
N ASN A 67 -11.37 8.60 12.47
CA ASN A 67 -10.88 7.51 11.64
C ASN A 67 -9.72 6.71 12.27
N ALA A 68 -9.69 6.60 13.61
CA ALA A 68 -8.71 5.79 14.31
C ALA A 68 -8.84 4.30 13.93
N MET A 69 -7.70 3.64 13.75
CA MET A 69 -7.57 2.26 13.30
C MET A 69 -7.64 1.31 14.48
N ASN A 70 -8.74 0.58 14.61
CA ASN A 70 -8.96 -0.43 15.65
C ASN A 70 -8.65 -1.85 15.14
N SER A 71 -8.81 -2.85 16.00
CA SER A 71 -8.56 -4.27 15.70
C SER A 71 -9.28 -4.78 14.44
N LYS A 72 -10.50 -4.28 14.15
CA LYS A 72 -11.27 -4.66 12.96
C LYS A 72 -10.69 -4.09 11.67
N PHE A 73 -10.17 -2.86 11.72
CA PHE A 73 -9.61 -2.16 10.57
C PHE A 73 -8.54 -2.99 9.84
N TRP A 74 -7.69 -3.70 10.56
CA TRP A 74 -6.60 -4.47 9.96
C TRP A 74 -7.08 -5.60 9.07
N GLY A 75 -8.09 -6.34 9.54
CA GLY A 75 -8.71 -7.41 8.75
C GLY A 75 -9.46 -6.86 7.54
N GLU A 76 -10.29 -5.86 7.77
CA GLU A 76 -11.10 -5.23 6.73
C GLU A 76 -10.25 -4.56 5.64
N CYS A 77 -9.19 -3.84 6.03
CA CYS A 77 -8.27 -3.21 5.09
C CYS A 77 -7.62 -4.24 4.16
N LYS A 78 -7.10 -5.33 4.73
CA LYS A 78 -6.53 -6.42 3.93
C LYS A 78 -7.57 -7.02 2.98
N GLU A 79 -8.76 -7.36 3.47
CA GLU A 79 -9.83 -7.98 2.69
C GLU A 79 -10.30 -7.07 1.54
N VAL A 80 -10.47 -5.77 1.81
CA VAL A 80 -10.84 -4.77 0.81
C VAL A 80 -9.84 -4.74 -0.34
N PHE A 81 -8.56 -4.58 -0.03
CA PHE A 81 -7.55 -4.46 -1.08
C PHE A 81 -7.30 -5.78 -1.81
N ASP A 82 -7.27 -6.92 -1.12
CA ASP A 82 -7.15 -8.22 -1.77
C ASP A 82 -8.33 -8.45 -2.75
N THR A 83 -9.57 -8.12 -2.35
CA THR A 83 -10.74 -8.22 -3.22
C THR A 83 -10.67 -7.28 -4.42
N LEU A 84 -10.29 -6.01 -4.21
CA LEU A 84 -10.11 -5.06 -5.31
C LEU A 84 -8.99 -5.50 -6.27
N GLY A 85 -7.97 -6.17 -5.77
CA GLY A 85 -6.88 -6.73 -6.57
C GLY A 85 -7.34 -7.80 -7.56
N GLU A 86 -8.41 -8.53 -7.25
CA GLU A 86 -9.01 -9.57 -8.10
C GLU A 86 -10.12 -9.02 -9.02
N GLU A 87 -10.55 -7.77 -8.82
CA GLU A 87 -11.66 -7.17 -9.54
C GLU A 87 -11.20 -6.48 -10.83
N GLY A 88 -11.23 -7.20 -11.94
CA GLY A 88 -10.73 -6.73 -13.25
C GLY A 88 -11.42 -5.48 -13.81
N GLU A 89 -12.61 -5.09 -13.32
CA GLU A 89 -13.27 -3.83 -13.68
C GLU A 89 -12.62 -2.62 -12.99
N VAL A 90 -12.01 -2.81 -11.84
CA VAL A 90 -11.31 -1.76 -11.12
C VAL A 90 -9.93 -1.56 -11.72
N ARG A 91 -9.62 -0.35 -12.11
CA ARG A 91 -8.37 0.07 -12.78
C ARG A 91 -7.49 0.97 -11.94
N ALA A 92 -8.09 1.67 -10.99
CA ALA A 92 -7.41 2.54 -10.03
C ALA A 92 -8.24 2.65 -8.76
N VAL A 93 -7.59 2.98 -7.64
CA VAL A 93 -8.25 3.15 -6.35
C VAL A 93 -7.96 4.55 -5.81
N VAL A 94 -8.99 5.24 -5.31
CA VAL A 94 -8.85 6.46 -4.52
C VAL A 94 -9.10 6.11 -3.06
N LEU A 95 -8.11 6.39 -2.20
CA LEU A 95 -8.20 6.19 -0.75
C LEU A 95 -8.40 7.54 -0.05
N ALA A 96 -9.47 7.66 0.73
CA ALA A 96 -9.81 8.89 1.45
C ALA A 96 -10.25 8.61 2.90
N GLY A 97 -10.46 9.65 3.68
CA GLY A 97 -11.06 9.57 5.02
C GLY A 97 -12.41 10.28 5.08
N ALA A 98 -13.37 9.73 5.82
CA ALA A 98 -14.64 10.39 6.07
C ALA A 98 -14.51 11.49 7.14
N GLY A 99 -15.31 12.55 7.02
CA GLY A 99 -15.41 13.61 8.03
C GLY A 99 -14.24 14.60 8.01
N LYS A 100 -13.71 14.95 9.18
CA LYS A 100 -12.79 16.09 9.33
C LYS A 100 -11.31 15.78 9.13
N VAL A 101 -10.91 14.50 9.20
CA VAL A 101 -9.51 14.09 9.13
C VAL A 101 -9.38 12.80 8.31
N PHE A 102 -8.22 12.61 7.71
CA PHE A 102 -7.91 11.35 7.03
C PHE A 102 -7.84 10.21 8.05
N THR A 103 -6.95 10.32 9.05
CA THR A 103 -6.91 9.40 10.19
C THR A 103 -6.07 9.98 11.34
N SER A 104 -6.44 9.66 12.58
CA SER A 104 -5.64 9.94 13.77
C SER A 104 -4.67 8.82 14.16
N GLY A 105 -4.51 7.81 13.31
CA GLY A 105 -3.63 6.67 13.57
C GLY A 105 -4.29 5.57 14.38
N LEU A 106 -3.51 4.88 15.22
CA LEU A 106 -3.98 3.76 16.03
C LEU A 106 -5.06 4.19 17.04
N ASP A 107 -6.08 3.35 17.22
CA ASP A 107 -7.07 3.51 18.29
C ASP A 107 -6.45 3.06 19.62
N LEU A 108 -5.88 4.01 20.37
CA LEU A 108 -5.18 3.71 21.62
C LEU A 108 -6.06 3.04 22.69
N SER A 109 -7.39 3.17 22.57
CA SER A 109 -8.30 2.48 23.48
C SER A 109 -8.37 0.96 23.20
N ASP A 110 -7.96 0.54 22.03
CA ASP A 110 -8.01 -0.85 21.56
C ASP A 110 -6.64 -1.57 21.74
N ILE A 111 -5.54 -0.83 21.73
CA ILE A 111 -4.16 -1.36 21.83
C ILE A 111 -3.86 -1.94 23.23
N GLY A 112 -4.46 -1.38 24.28
CA GLY A 112 -4.12 -1.71 25.67
C GLY A 112 -4.39 -3.17 26.06
N ILE A 113 -5.28 -3.82 25.33
CA ILE A 113 -5.69 -5.20 25.67
C ILE A 113 -4.73 -6.23 25.07
N ASP A 114 -4.26 -5.99 23.83
CA ASP A 114 -3.44 -6.99 23.12
C ASP A 114 -1.92 -6.82 23.34
N LEU A 115 -1.41 -5.59 23.52
CA LEU A 115 0.03 -5.31 23.64
C LEU A 115 0.53 -5.40 25.09
N MET A 116 -0.30 -5.01 26.08
CA MET A 116 0.07 -5.01 27.50
C MET A 116 -0.13 -6.37 28.19
N GLY A 117 -0.42 -7.43 27.45
CA GLY A 117 -0.62 -8.77 28.01
C GLY A 117 -1.96 -8.95 28.75
N GLY A 118 -2.87 -7.96 28.64
CA GLY A 118 -4.17 -7.98 29.29
C GLY A 118 -5.28 -8.77 28.58
N GLY A 119 -5.02 -9.29 27.38
CA GLY A 119 -5.93 -10.13 26.60
C GLY A 119 -5.82 -11.62 26.91
N GLY A 120 -5.49 -11.96 28.12
CA GLY A 120 -5.46 -13.34 28.60
C GLY A 120 -6.86 -13.83 28.95
N GLY A 121 -7.57 -14.41 27.98
CA GLY A 121 -8.60 -15.42 28.27
C GLY A 121 -7.98 -16.75 28.71
N GLY A 122 -6.91 -16.70 29.49
CA GLY A 122 -6.35 -17.82 30.24
C GLY A 122 -6.88 -17.75 31.67
N SER A 123 -7.40 -18.83 32.17
CA SER A 123 -7.75 -19.00 33.58
C SER A 123 -6.70 -18.37 34.48
N GLU A 124 -7.14 -17.68 35.52
CA GLU A 124 -6.29 -17.10 36.56
C GLU A 124 -5.21 -18.12 36.97
N GLY A 125 -3.91 -17.83 36.64
CA GLY A 125 -2.78 -18.62 37.12
C GLY A 125 -1.68 -18.99 36.12
N GLU A 126 -1.88 -18.93 34.80
CA GLU A 126 -0.80 -19.23 33.85
C GLU A 126 -0.06 -17.99 33.37
N SER A 127 1.12 -17.73 33.93
CA SER A 127 2.04 -16.75 33.37
C SER A 127 2.58 -17.25 32.02
N VAL A 128 2.17 -16.60 30.93
CA VAL A 128 2.75 -16.88 29.61
C VAL A 128 4.22 -16.44 29.63
N ASP A 129 5.15 -17.36 29.35
CA ASP A 129 6.58 -17.02 29.30
C ASP A 129 6.88 -16.01 28.19
N VAL A 130 7.99 -15.28 28.35
CA VAL A 130 8.43 -14.19 27.46
C VAL A 130 8.54 -14.64 26.01
N ALA A 131 9.04 -15.85 25.74
CA ALA A 131 9.21 -16.35 24.38
C ALA A 131 7.85 -16.56 23.68
N ARG A 132 6.89 -17.17 24.36
CA ARG A 132 5.53 -17.37 23.83
C ARG A 132 4.81 -16.03 23.62
N GLN A 133 5.00 -15.08 24.54
CA GLN A 133 4.48 -13.72 24.38
C GLN A 133 5.10 -13.01 23.17
N ALA A 134 6.41 -13.12 22.97
CA ALA A 134 7.09 -12.55 21.81
C ALA A 134 6.53 -13.09 20.47
N PHE A 135 6.23 -14.40 20.38
CA PHE A 135 5.59 -14.98 19.20
C PHE A 135 4.15 -14.47 19.00
N LYS A 136 3.39 -14.20 20.05
CA LYS A 136 2.05 -13.58 19.94
C LYS A 136 2.17 -12.17 19.38
N ILE A 137 3.06 -11.35 19.94
CA ILE A 137 3.32 -9.97 19.45
C ILE A 137 3.76 -10.00 17.99
N LYS A 138 4.72 -10.84 17.63
CA LYS A 138 5.15 -10.97 16.22
C LYS A 138 3.98 -11.24 15.28
N ARG A 139 3.11 -12.20 15.61
CA ARG A 139 1.94 -12.52 14.78
C ARG A 139 0.95 -11.34 14.69
N HIS A 140 0.79 -10.60 15.76
CA HIS A 140 -0.08 -9.42 15.80
C HIS A 140 0.45 -8.32 14.88
N VAL A 141 1.72 -7.93 15.03
CA VAL A 141 2.37 -6.91 14.18
C VAL A 141 2.36 -7.35 12.71
N THR A 142 2.70 -8.62 12.41
CA THR A 142 2.65 -9.13 11.04
C THR A 142 1.25 -8.99 10.42
N ARG A 143 0.18 -9.25 11.19
CA ARG A 143 -1.21 -9.09 10.69
C ARG A 143 -1.53 -7.62 10.35
N MET A 144 -1.07 -6.68 11.17
CA MET A 144 -1.24 -5.26 10.88
C MET A 144 -0.43 -4.83 9.65
N GLN A 145 0.81 -5.31 9.52
CA GLN A 145 1.63 -5.05 8.33
C GLN A 145 0.98 -5.56 7.04
N GLU A 146 0.33 -6.74 7.07
CA GLU A 146 -0.35 -7.32 5.91
C GLU A 146 -1.52 -6.46 5.41
N ALA A 147 -2.17 -5.68 6.28
CA ALA A 147 -3.20 -4.74 5.87
C ALA A 147 -2.65 -3.67 4.92
N PHE A 148 -1.47 -3.14 5.19
CA PHE A 148 -0.83 -2.14 4.35
C PHE A 148 -0.05 -2.76 3.18
N ASN A 149 0.52 -3.95 3.36
CA ASN A 149 1.13 -4.70 2.27
C ASN A 149 0.10 -5.03 1.17
N ALA A 150 -1.17 -5.28 1.53
CA ALA A 150 -2.23 -5.52 0.56
C ALA A 150 -2.44 -4.31 -0.39
N ILE A 151 -2.37 -3.07 0.13
CA ILE A 151 -2.49 -1.84 -0.67
C ILE A 151 -1.40 -1.78 -1.75
N GLU A 152 -0.19 -2.10 -1.38
CA GLU A 152 0.97 -2.07 -2.27
C GLU A 152 0.94 -3.21 -3.29
N ARG A 153 0.45 -4.37 -2.89
CA ARG A 153 0.47 -5.62 -3.68
C ARG A 153 -0.52 -5.64 -4.85
N ILE A 154 -1.68 -4.96 -4.74
CA ILE A 154 -2.67 -4.98 -5.80
C ILE A 154 -2.12 -4.38 -7.10
N PRO A 155 -2.55 -4.90 -8.27
CA PRO A 155 -2.07 -4.39 -9.56
C PRO A 155 -2.56 -2.97 -9.89
N GLN A 156 -3.66 -2.54 -9.29
CA GLN A 156 -4.22 -1.22 -9.49
C GLN A 156 -3.43 -0.17 -8.71
N PRO A 157 -3.10 0.99 -9.30
CA PRO A 157 -2.55 2.12 -8.58
C PRO A 157 -3.53 2.68 -7.53
N VAL A 158 -2.99 3.02 -6.35
CA VAL A 158 -3.73 3.60 -5.23
C VAL A 158 -3.33 5.06 -5.04
N VAL A 159 -4.28 5.97 -5.13
CA VAL A 159 -4.10 7.41 -4.94
C VAL A 159 -4.71 7.83 -3.62
N ALA A 160 -3.89 8.27 -2.68
CA ALA A 160 -4.37 8.82 -1.40
C ALA A 160 -4.77 10.29 -1.54
N ALA A 161 -6.02 10.62 -1.12
CA ALA A 161 -6.54 11.98 -0.99
C ALA A 161 -6.61 12.34 0.50
N ILE A 162 -5.63 13.09 0.98
CA ILE A 162 -5.36 13.28 2.39
C ILE A 162 -5.83 14.67 2.84
N HIS A 163 -6.55 14.75 3.98
CA HIS A 163 -7.01 16.01 4.53
C HIS A 163 -7.03 16.02 6.05
N GLY A 164 -7.01 17.21 6.64
CA GLY A 164 -7.11 17.46 8.07
C GLY A 164 -5.93 16.92 8.86
N ALA A 165 -5.90 15.64 9.21
CA ALA A 165 -4.79 15.03 9.92
C ALA A 165 -4.49 13.62 9.39
N CYS A 166 -3.20 13.29 9.34
CA CYS A 166 -2.67 11.97 8.99
C CYS A 166 -1.54 11.62 9.96
N ILE A 167 -1.84 10.85 10.99
CA ILE A 167 -0.99 10.67 12.16
C ILE A 167 -0.62 9.19 12.37
N GLY A 168 0.61 8.92 12.79
CA GLY A 168 1.10 7.60 13.18
C GLY A 168 0.86 6.55 12.09
N GLY A 169 0.13 5.48 12.36
CA GLY A 169 -0.25 4.45 11.38
C GLY A 169 -0.88 4.99 10.09
N GLY A 170 -1.35 6.26 10.10
CA GLY A 170 -1.77 6.96 8.88
C GLY A 170 -0.62 7.22 7.93
N ILE A 171 0.58 7.47 8.45
CA ILE A 171 1.80 7.64 7.64
C ILE A 171 2.20 6.29 7.02
N ASP A 172 2.11 5.19 7.79
CA ASP A 172 2.35 3.84 7.27
C ASP A 172 1.40 3.51 6.12
N LEU A 173 0.11 3.84 6.29
CA LEU A 173 -0.94 3.63 5.29
C LEU A 173 -0.65 4.39 3.99
N ILE A 174 -0.37 5.69 4.07
CA ILE A 174 -0.11 6.49 2.87
C ILE A 174 1.24 6.18 2.23
N ALA A 175 2.22 5.70 2.99
CA ALA A 175 3.50 5.23 2.46
C ALA A 175 3.35 3.97 1.59
N ALA A 176 2.30 3.17 1.81
CA ALA A 176 1.96 2.00 1.00
C ALA A 176 1.15 2.35 -0.28
N CYS A 177 0.60 3.57 -0.38
CA CYS A 177 -0.06 4.05 -1.58
C CYS A 177 0.96 4.44 -2.66
N ASP A 178 0.55 4.39 -3.94
CA ASP A 178 1.41 4.77 -5.05
C ASP A 178 1.57 6.30 -5.16
N ILE A 179 0.48 7.05 -5.00
CA ILE A 179 0.45 8.51 -5.17
C ILE A 179 -0.25 9.15 -3.97
N ARG A 180 0.24 10.31 -3.54
CA ARG A 180 -0.27 11.05 -2.37
C ARG A 180 -0.53 12.50 -2.72
N TYR A 181 -1.78 12.94 -2.57
CA TYR A 181 -2.20 14.33 -2.62
C TYR A 181 -2.74 14.77 -1.27
N ALA A 182 -2.46 15.98 -0.85
CA ALA A 182 -2.94 16.49 0.43
C ALA A 182 -3.58 17.87 0.31
N CYS A 183 -4.50 18.15 1.24
CA CYS A 183 -4.99 19.50 1.45
C CYS A 183 -3.91 20.36 2.13
N ALA A 184 -3.85 21.65 1.82
CA ALA A 184 -2.86 22.60 2.36
C ALA A 184 -2.83 22.63 3.90
N GLU A 185 -4.00 22.51 4.54
CA GLU A 185 -4.15 22.53 5.99
C GLU A 185 -3.88 21.17 6.66
N THR A 186 -3.46 20.16 5.91
CA THR A 186 -3.22 18.83 6.49
C THR A 186 -2.01 18.84 7.40
N ILE A 187 -2.17 18.23 8.57
CA ILE A 187 -1.11 18.01 9.56
C ILE A 187 -0.70 16.55 9.52
N PHE A 188 0.59 16.30 9.47
CA PHE A 188 1.21 14.98 9.49
C PHE A 188 2.06 14.78 10.73
N SER A 189 2.22 13.55 11.20
CA SER A 189 3.19 13.20 12.23
C SER A 189 3.51 11.70 12.23
N ILE A 190 4.78 11.36 12.34
CA ILE A 190 5.27 10.01 12.65
C ILE A 190 5.28 9.92 14.17
N LYS A 191 4.13 9.53 14.75
CA LYS A 191 3.82 9.78 16.17
C LYS A 191 4.22 8.65 17.14
N GLU A 192 4.70 7.55 16.61
CA GLU A 192 4.97 6.32 17.35
C GLU A 192 5.97 6.51 18.50
N VAL A 193 6.98 7.36 18.31
CA VAL A 193 8.00 7.61 19.34
C VAL A 193 7.43 8.29 20.59
N ASP A 194 6.34 9.08 20.47
CA ASP A 194 5.68 9.72 21.60
C ASP A 194 4.96 8.73 22.53
N ILE A 195 4.66 7.54 22.02
CA ILE A 195 4.06 6.45 22.79
C ILE A 195 5.05 5.30 23.06
N GLY A 196 6.35 5.55 22.86
CA GLY A 196 7.42 4.61 23.17
C GLY A 196 7.61 3.48 22.16
N LEU A 197 7.10 3.64 20.93
CA LEU A 197 7.24 2.67 19.85
C LEU A 197 8.14 3.21 18.73
N ALA A 198 8.83 2.33 18.03
CA ALA A 198 9.29 2.61 16.68
C ALA A 198 8.16 2.30 15.70
N ALA A 199 7.97 3.14 14.66
CA ALA A 199 6.98 2.87 13.62
C ALA A 199 7.29 1.51 12.96
N ASP A 200 6.38 0.54 13.10
CA ASP A 200 6.61 -0.87 12.75
C ASP A 200 5.68 -1.43 11.67
N LEU A 201 4.81 -0.58 11.10
CA LEU A 201 3.86 -0.99 10.08
C LEU A 201 4.29 -0.61 8.65
N GLY A 202 5.47 -0.03 8.48
CA GLY A 202 6.07 0.21 7.17
C GLY A 202 6.61 1.61 6.91
N THR A 203 6.36 2.60 7.77
CA THR A 203 6.89 3.97 7.65
C THR A 203 8.40 3.96 7.49
N LEU A 204 9.14 3.30 8.38
CA LEU A 204 10.60 3.30 8.37
C LEU A 204 11.22 2.48 7.21
N GLN A 205 10.45 1.59 6.60
CA GLN A 205 10.88 0.78 5.47
C GLN A 205 10.55 1.44 4.12
N ARG A 206 9.41 2.16 4.03
CA ARG A 206 8.90 2.75 2.79
C ARG A 206 9.33 4.21 2.60
N LEU A 207 9.25 5.06 3.63
CA LEU A 207 9.54 6.48 3.46
C LEU A 207 10.94 6.77 2.94
N PRO A 208 12.02 6.08 3.37
CA PRO A 208 13.36 6.30 2.78
C PRO A 208 13.43 6.02 1.28
N ARG A 209 12.46 5.28 0.73
CA ARG A 209 12.36 4.95 -0.70
C ARG A 209 11.47 5.89 -1.50
N VAL A 210 10.60 6.65 -0.83
CA VAL A 210 9.66 7.57 -1.48
C VAL A 210 10.01 9.04 -1.25
N THR A 211 10.90 9.35 -0.30
CA THR A 211 11.31 10.71 0.04
C THR A 211 12.74 11.00 -0.43
N GLY A 212 13.02 12.26 -0.73
CA GLY A 212 14.35 12.69 -1.21
C GLY A 212 15.24 13.35 -0.14
N ASN A 213 14.71 13.59 1.07
CA ASN A 213 15.41 14.27 2.15
C ASN A 213 15.46 13.40 3.41
N GLU A 214 16.44 12.53 3.48
CA GLU A 214 16.60 11.59 4.60
C GLU A 214 16.87 12.29 5.93
N SER A 215 17.58 13.42 5.94
CA SER A 215 17.83 14.18 7.17
C SER A 215 16.54 14.70 7.79
N LEU A 216 15.67 15.32 6.99
CA LEU A 216 14.36 15.77 7.45
C LEU A 216 13.47 14.60 7.87
N LEU A 217 13.49 13.49 7.12
CA LEU A 217 12.75 12.27 7.50
C LEU A 217 13.16 11.77 8.88
N ARG A 218 14.47 11.71 9.17
CA ARG A 218 15.01 11.28 10.47
C ARG A 218 14.60 12.23 11.59
N GLU A 219 14.67 13.54 11.36
CA GLU A 219 14.17 14.53 12.33
C GLU A 219 12.71 14.29 12.67
N LEU A 220 11.84 14.15 11.68
CA LEU A 220 10.41 13.91 11.87
C LEU A 220 10.14 12.59 12.59
N ALA A 221 10.87 11.52 12.25
CA ALA A 221 10.72 10.20 12.85
C ALA A 221 11.24 10.15 14.30
N PHE A 222 12.33 10.88 14.63
CA PHE A 222 12.89 10.86 15.97
C PHE A 222 12.16 11.78 16.94
N THR A 223 11.56 12.86 16.45
CA THR A 223 10.89 13.85 17.29
C THR A 223 9.38 13.65 17.42
N GLY A 224 8.75 12.90 16.49
CA GLY A 224 7.30 12.79 16.42
C GLY A 224 6.59 14.12 16.23
N ARG A 225 7.33 15.22 15.90
CA ARG A 225 6.72 16.53 15.72
C ARG A 225 5.74 16.55 14.55
N ASN A 226 4.78 17.45 14.66
CA ASN A 226 3.91 17.71 13.53
C ASN A 226 4.68 18.39 12.39
N PHE A 227 4.28 18.09 11.16
CA PHE A 227 4.75 18.78 9.96
C PHE A 227 3.59 19.09 9.01
N SER A 228 3.76 20.12 8.23
CA SER A 228 2.74 20.64 7.32
C SER A 228 2.76 19.93 5.97
N SER A 229 1.73 20.15 5.14
CA SER A 229 1.70 19.72 3.75
C SER A 229 2.86 20.31 2.94
N VAL A 230 3.30 21.54 3.25
CA VAL A 230 4.44 22.18 2.57
C VAL A 230 5.74 21.44 2.90
N GLU A 231 5.98 21.09 4.17
CA GLU A 231 7.12 20.26 4.56
C GLU A 231 7.03 18.87 3.96
N GLY A 232 5.84 18.25 3.93
CA GLY A 232 5.59 16.96 3.29
C GLY A 232 5.91 16.98 1.79
N GLN A 233 5.61 18.06 1.10
CA GLN A 233 5.98 18.26 -0.31
C GLN A 233 7.48 18.48 -0.48
N ALA A 234 8.10 19.30 0.37
CA ALA A 234 9.55 19.50 0.37
C ALA A 234 10.33 18.22 0.70
N LEU A 235 9.79 17.36 1.55
CA LEU A 235 10.31 16.02 1.83
C LEU A 235 10.24 15.10 0.60
N GLY A 236 9.33 15.33 -0.33
CA GLY A 236 9.03 14.44 -1.46
C GLY A 236 7.92 13.41 -1.15
N LEU A 237 7.29 13.49 0.01
CA LEU A 237 6.17 12.62 0.40
C LEU A 237 4.94 12.87 -0.46
N LEU A 238 4.65 14.13 -0.78
CA LEU A 238 3.44 14.57 -1.49
C LEU A 238 3.76 14.99 -2.92
N SER A 239 3.01 14.46 -3.88
CA SER A 239 3.10 14.85 -5.29
C SER A 239 2.42 16.20 -5.55
N SER A 240 1.42 16.57 -4.75
CA SER A 240 0.71 17.85 -4.88
C SER A 240 0.01 18.24 -3.58
N VAL A 241 -0.08 19.55 -3.35
CA VAL A 241 -0.82 20.16 -2.25
C VAL A 241 -1.93 21.02 -2.85
N LEU A 242 -3.17 20.81 -2.42
CA LEU A 242 -4.38 21.45 -2.95
C LEU A 242 -5.00 22.37 -1.88
N PRO A 243 -5.75 23.43 -2.28
CA PRO A 243 -6.28 24.41 -1.33
C PRO A 243 -7.29 23.83 -0.33
N SER A 244 -8.10 22.83 -0.76
CA SER A 244 -9.20 22.29 0.05
C SER A 244 -9.31 20.77 -0.02
N PRO A 245 -10.00 20.13 0.94
CA PRO A 245 -10.29 18.70 0.89
C PRO A 245 -11.06 18.28 -0.36
N ALA A 246 -12.02 19.12 -0.81
CA ALA A 246 -12.82 18.85 -2.00
C ALA A 246 -11.95 18.86 -3.26
N GLU A 247 -11.06 19.83 -3.40
CA GLU A 247 -10.13 19.90 -4.53
C GLU A 247 -9.09 18.76 -4.48
N THR A 248 -8.66 18.37 -3.29
CA THR A 248 -7.77 17.21 -3.12
C THR A 248 -8.42 15.92 -3.62
N LEU A 249 -9.67 15.67 -3.22
CA LEU A 249 -10.43 14.51 -3.68
C LEU A 249 -10.69 14.58 -5.18
N ALA A 250 -11.09 15.74 -5.70
CA ALA A 250 -11.33 15.94 -7.13
C ALA A 250 -10.05 15.69 -7.97
N ARG A 251 -8.89 16.18 -7.51
CA ARG A 251 -7.60 15.96 -8.17
C ARG A 251 -7.19 14.48 -8.16
N ALA A 252 -7.38 13.79 -7.03
CA ALA A 252 -7.12 12.35 -6.91
C ALA A 252 -8.04 11.54 -7.83
N THR A 253 -9.34 11.88 -7.85
CA THR A 253 -10.33 11.25 -8.73
C THR A 253 -9.98 11.46 -10.21
N GLY A 254 -9.65 12.70 -10.60
CA GLY A 254 -9.26 13.01 -11.98
C GLY A 254 -8.05 12.21 -12.45
N LEU A 255 -7.02 12.07 -11.58
CA LEU A 255 -5.85 11.23 -11.87
C LEU A 255 -6.22 9.75 -11.96
N ALA A 256 -7.03 9.24 -11.03
CA ALA A 256 -7.46 7.83 -11.05
C ALA A 256 -8.26 7.51 -12.34
N VAL A 257 -9.13 8.40 -12.79
CA VAL A 257 -9.85 8.28 -14.07
C VAL A 257 -8.88 8.31 -15.27
N GLU A 258 -7.86 9.17 -15.23
CA GLU A 258 -6.83 9.17 -16.27
C GLU A 258 -6.06 7.84 -16.33
N ILE A 259 -5.67 7.31 -15.19
CA ILE A 259 -5.01 5.99 -15.08
C ILE A 259 -5.95 4.89 -15.58
N ALA A 260 -7.23 4.91 -15.19
CA ALA A 260 -8.20 3.91 -15.57
C ALA A 260 -8.45 3.82 -17.09
N ARG A 261 -8.11 4.87 -17.84
CA ARG A 261 -8.18 4.89 -19.32
C ARG A 261 -6.96 4.25 -20.00
N LYS A 262 -5.89 3.94 -19.28
CA LYS A 262 -4.69 3.30 -19.83
C LYS A 262 -4.88 1.78 -19.90
N SER A 263 -3.99 1.10 -20.65
CA SER A 263 -3.94 -0.37 -20.64
C SER A 263 -3.71 -0.89 -19.22
N PRO A 264 -4.61 -1.73 -18.68
CA PRO A 264 -4.42 -2.27 -17.33
C PRO A 264 -3.21 -3.19 -17.24
N VAL A 265 -2.87 -3.90 -18.32
CA VAL A 265 -1.66 -4.73 -18.38
C VAL A 265 -0.41 -3.87 -18.26
N ALA A 266 -0.36 -2.74 -18.95
CA ALA A 266 0.79 -1.82 -18.90
C ALA A 266 0.90 -1.14 -17.53
N VAL A 267 -0.22 -0.70 -16.95
CA VAL A 267 -0.24 -0.04 -15.62
C VAL A 267 0.20 -1.01 -14.54
N ALA A 268 -0.35 -2.23 -14.50
CA ALA A 268 0.03 -3.27 -13.55
C ALA A 268 1.51 -3.63 -13.67
N GLY A 269 2.01 -3.82 -14.90
CA GLY A 269 3.43 -4.08 -15.15
C GLY A 269 4.33 -2.95 -14.70
N THR A 270 3.92 -1.70 -14.92
CA THR A 270 4.65 -0.52 -14.45
C THR A 270 4.76 -0.48 -12.93
N LYS A 271 3.63 -0.68 -12.21
CA LYS A 271 3.63 -0.74 -10.76
C LYS A 271 4.52 -1.86 -10.23
N ALA A 272 4.35 -3.09 -10.74
CA ALA A 272 5.13 -4.24 -10.31
C ALA A 272 6.65 -4.02 -10.48
N ASN A 273 7.07 -3.44 -11.61
CA ASN A 273 8.49 -3.18 -11.88
C ASN A 273 9.05 -2.02 -11.03
N LEU A 274 8.28 -0.96 -10.78
CA LEU A 274 8.68 0.12 -9.87
C LEU A 274 8.86 -0.40 -8.44
N LEU A 275 7.95 -1.27 -7.97
CA LEU A 275 8.06 -1.90 -6.66
C LEU A 275 9.28 -2.82 -6.56
N TYR A 276 9.50 -3.67 -7.55
CA TYR A 276 10.65 -4.58 -7.60
C TYR A 276 11.98 -3.80 -7.58
N SER A 277 12.08 -2.72 -8.34
CA SER A 277 13.30 -1.93 -8.48
C SER A 277 13.68 -1.14 -7.22
N ARG A 278 12.82 -1.06 -6.21
CA ARG A 278 13.11 -0.31 -4.97
C ARG A 278 14.23 -0.92 -4.13
N ASP A 279 14.42 -2.23 -4.20
CA ASP A 279 15.39 -2.97 -3.38
C ASP A 279 16.28 -3.93 -4.18
N HIS A 280 16.28 -3.78 -5.51
CA HIS A 280 17.11 -4.57 -6.43
C HIS A 280 18.05 -3.67 -7.23
N SER A 281 19.12 -4.25 -7.76
CA SER A 281 20.02 -3.52 -8.66
C SER A 281 19.32 -3.14 -9.96
N VAL A 282 19.86 -2.14 -10.68
CA VAL A 282 19.33 -1.77 -12.00
C VAL A 282 19.32 -2.97 -12.94
N GLN A 283 20.36 -3.81 -12.91
CA GLN A 283 20.43 -4.98 -13.77
C GLN A 283 19.37 -6.03 -13.42
N ASP A 284 19.09 -6.25 -12.13
CA ASP A 284 18.03 -7.17 -11.70
C ASP A 284 16.66 -6.64 -12.13
N GLY A 285 16.43 -5.33 -11.99
CA GLY A 285 15.21 -4.68 -12.46
C GLY A 285 15.00 -4.83 -13.97
N LEU A 286 16.05 -4.63 -14.77
CA LEU A 286 15.99 -4.82 -16.22
C LEU A 286 15.71 -6.28 -16.60
N ASN A 287 16.30 -7.24 -15.92
CA ASN A 287 16.05 -8.66 -16.12
C ASN A 287 14.60 -9.03 -15.76
N TYR A 288 14.09 -8.51 -14.63
CA TYR A 288 12.71 -8.69 -14.21
C TYR A 288 11.74 -8.11 -15.25
N MET A 289 11.98 -6.86 -15.70
CA MET A 289 11.16 -6.22 -16.73
C MET A 289 11.17 -6.99 -18.06
N THR A 290 12.31 -7.53 -18.48
CA THR A 290 12.41 -8.36 -19.69
C THR A 290 11.54 -9.62 -19.55
N THR A 291 11.60 -10.28 -18.39
CA THR A 291 10.79 -11.47 -18.11
C THR A 291 9.29 -11.13 -18.07
N TRP A 292 8.92 -10.02 -17.43
CA TRP A 292 7.54 -9.55 -17.42
C TRP A 292 7.00 -9.28 -18.83
N ASN A 293 7.79 -8.59 -19.63
CA ASN A 293 7.40 -8.18 -20.97
C ASN A 293 7.36 -9.34 -21.98
N MET A 294 7.96 -10.49 -21.70
CA MET A 294 7.76 -11.69 -22.53
C MET A 294 6.28 -12.05 -22.68
N ALA A 295 5.47 -11.80 -21.65
CA ALA A 295 4.02 -11.99 -21.70
C ALA A 295 3.27 -10.70 -22.09
N ALA A 296 3.60 -9.59 -21.44
CA ALA A 296 2.87 -8.34 -21.59
C ALA A 296 2.91 -7.77 -23.02
N LEU A 297 4.01 -7.94 -23.75
CA LEU A 297 4.13 -7.53 -25.15
C LEU A 297 3.26 -8.34 -26.12
N GLN A 298 2.66 -9.44 -25.69
CA GLN A 298 1.70 -10.23 -26.47
C GLN A 298 0.25 -9.76 -26.27
N SER A 299 0.02 -8.75 -25.41
CA SER A 299 -1.31 -8.19 -25.17
C SER A 299 -1.85 -7.47 -26.42
N GLU A 300 -3.14 -7.63 -26.71
CA GLU A 300 -3.85 -6.88 -27.74
C GLU A 300 -3.88 -5.36 -27.47
N ASP A 301 -3.64 -4.97 -26.21
CA ASP A 301 -3.66 -3.56 -25.77
C ASP A 301 -2.66 -2.71 -26.54
N ILE A 302 -1.52 -3.26 -26.93
CA ILE A 302 -0.50 -2.55 -27.73
C ILE A 302 -1.08 -2.16 -29.08
N GLY A 303 -1.70 -3.11 -29.78
CA GLY A 303 -2.34 -2.85 -31.08
C GLY A 303 -3.45 -1.81 -30.97
N LYS A 304 -4.33 -1.92 -29.96
CA LYS A 304 -5.39 -0.96 -29.66
C LYS A 304 -4.85 0.44 -29.37
N ALA A 305 -3.79 0.53 -28.55
CA ALA A 305 -3.15 1.79 -28.21
C ALA A 305 -2.53 2.49 -29.44
N VAL A 306 -1.80 1.74 -30.28
CA VAL A 306 -1.19 2.25 -31.53
C VAL A 306 -2.28 2.73 -32.49
N GLN A 307 -3.32 1.93 -32.69
CA GLN A 307 -4.45 2.32 -33.56
C GLN A 307 -5.14 3.58 -33.06
N GLY A 308 -5.44 3.65 -31.76
CA GLY A 308 -6.04 4.83 -31.15
C GLY A 308 -5.19 6.10 -31.33
N ALA A 309 -3.85 5.97 -31.19
CA ALA A 309 -2.93 7.08 -31.41
C ALA A 309 -2.94 7.57 -32.88
N MET A 310 -2.97 6.64 -33.84
CA MET A 310 -3.02 6.96 -35.30
C MET A 310 -4.34 7.64 -35.67
N LEU A 311 -5.46 7.16 -35.11
CA LEU A 311 -6.80 7.68 -35.42
C LEU A 311 -7.19 8.87 -34.56
N LYS A 312 -6.38 9.24 -33.54
CA LYS A 312 -6.68 10.25 -32.51
C LYS A 312 -7.95 9.92 -31.71
N GLU A 313 -8.16 8.64 -31.46
CA GLU A 313 -9.29 8.10 -30.68
C GLU A 313 -8.79 7.56 -29.33
N THR A 314 -9.68 7.57 -28.34
CA THR A 314 -9.37 6.95 -27.04
C THR A 314 -9.60 5.44 -27.13
N PRO A 315 -8.57 4.60 -27.00
CA PRO A 315 -8.73 3.15 -27.06
C PRO A 315 -9.49 2.63 -25.85
N THR A 316 -10.23 1.53 -26.06
CA THR A 316 -10.87 0.77 -24.97
C THR A 316 -10.12 -0.53 -24.77
N PHE A 317 -9.73 -0.81 -23.53
CA PHE A 317 -8.97 -2.00 -23.16
C PHE A 317 -9.85 -3.02 -22.43
N SER A 318 -9.54 -4.29 -22.61
CA SER A 318 -10.19 -5.37 -21.89
C SER A 318 -9.88 -5.33 -20.38
N LYS A 319 -10.66 -6.03 -19.56
CA LYS A 319 -10.38 -6.20 -18.13
C LYS A 319 -9.02 -6.89 -17.91
N LEU A 320 -8.44 -6.67 -16.73
CA LEU A 320 -7.23 -7.37 -16.34
C LEU A 320 -7.54 -8.83 -15.99
#